data_51a934fe64accb6cb0dd2b93f21ddc1f
#
_entry.id   51a934fe64accb6cb0dd2b93f21ddc1f
#
_cell.length_a   1.000
_cell.length_b   1.000
_cell.length_c   1.000
_cell.angle_alpha   90.00
_cell.angle_beta   90.00
_cell.angle_gamma   90.00
#
_symmetry.space_group_name_H-M   'P 1'
#
loop_
_entity.id
_entity.type
_entity.pdbx_description
1 polymer ?
#
loop_
_entity_poly.entity_id
_entity_poly.type
_entity_poly.pdbx_seq_one_letter_code
_entity_poly.pdbx_strand_id
1 'polypeptide(L)'
;PVGPVGQYPIFTRLVNERRVSLKNTWFLNMDEYLDENDEWIDSENRLSFRGFMQREVYARIDPALVMPEDQRVFPDPAEPALIERLGGVDLAVGGIGVNGHLAFNEARNDMTAEQFAALPTRVLEISRETRTVNAVGELGGAIDAMPRRCVTIGMAEILRAQRVRIGVFR
;
A
#
# COMPACT_ATOMS: atom_id res chain seq x y z
N PRO A 1 -2.69 2.43 1.98
CA PRO A 1 -1.33 2.84 1.64
C PRO A 1 -0.58 3.37 2.87
N VAL A 2 0.72 3.15 2.93
CA VAL A 2 1.61 3.70 3.98
C VAL A 2 2.43 4.86 3.40
N GLY A 3 1.79 5.92 3.06
CA GLY A 3 2.34 7.21 2.64
C GLY A 3 1.55 8.29 3.34
N PRO A 4 0.26 8.49 3.01
CA PRO A 4 -0.57 9.46 3.71
C PRO A 4 -1.04 8.90 5.07
N VAL A 5 -0.11 8.68 6.00
CA VAL A 5 -0.38 8.00 7.28
C VAL A 5 -1.19 8.81 8.28
N GLY A 6 -1.23 10.13 8.13
CA GLY A 6 -1.94 11.02 9.06
C GLY A 6 -3.45 10.76 9.19
N GLN A 7 -4.04 10.03 8.25
CA GLN A 7 -5.45 9.62 8.31
C GLN A 7 -5.74 8.49 9.32
N TYR A 8 -4.77 7.62 9.59
CA TYR A 8 -5.01 6.39 10.36
C TYR A 8 -5.38 6.62 11.83
N PRO A 9 -4.77 7.55 12.58
CA PRO A 9 -5.21 7.84 13.94
C PRO A 9 -6.67 8.31 14.01
N ILE A 10 -7.11 9.11 13.03
CA ILE A 10 -8.49 9.57 12.95
C ILE A 10 -9.41 8.41 12.57
N PHE A 11 -9.01 7.60 11.59
CA PHE A 11 -9.77 6.44 11.14
C PHE A 11 -10.01 5.45 12.30
N THR A 12 -8.95 5.01 12.99
CA THR A 12 -9.07 4.04 14.09
C THR A 12 -9.91 4.59 15.24
N ARG A 13 -9.75 5.88 15.58
CA ARG A 13 -10.57 6.56 16.58
C ARG A 13 -12.06 6.55 16.18
N LEU A 14 -12.38 6.95 14.94
CA LEU A 14 -13.76 7.00 14.47
C LEU A 14 -14.41 5.62 14.39
N VAL A 15 -13.67 4.58 13.99
CA VAL A 15 -14.14 3.18 14.00
C VAL A 15 -14.55 2.77 15.41
N ASN A 16 -13.71 3.05 16.40
CA ASN A 16 -13.96 2.70 17.79
C ASN A 16 -15.13 3.50 18.39
N GLU A 17 -15.10 4.84 18.26
CA GLU A 17 -16.13 5.72 18.81
C GLU A 17 -17.52 5.45 18.23
N ARG A 18 -17.60 5.22 16.92
CA ARG A 18 -18.86 5.00 16.21
C ARG A 18 -19.27 3.54 16.16
N ARG A 19 -18.48 2.65 16.75
CA ARG A 19 -18.70 1.20 16.77
C ARG A 19 -18.91 0.61 15.37
N VAL A 20 -18.12 1.07 14.39
CA VAL A 20 -18.21 0.58 13.01
C VAL A 20 -17.55 -0.79 12.90
N SER A 21 -18.33 -1.82 12.61
CA SER A 21 -17.79 -3.16 12.41
C SER A 21 -17.08 -3.26 11.07
N LEU A 22 -15.82 -3.69 11.09
CA LEU A 22 -15.01 -4.00 9.91
C LEU A 22 -14.90 -5.52 9.65
N LYS A 23 -15.68 -6.35 10.35
CA LYS A 23 -15.60 -7.81 10.29
C LYS A 23 -15.76 -8.39 8.88
N ASN A 24 -16.50 -7.70 8.02
CA ASN A 24 -16.74 -8.10 6.63
C ASN A 24 -15.99 -7.21 5.62
N THR A 25 -14.97 -6.48 6.08
CA THR A 25 -14.18 -5.57 5.24
C THR A 25 -12.82 -6.20 4.91
N TRP A 26 -12.50 -6.28 3.64
CA TRP A 26 -11.16 -6.66 3.19
C TRP A 26 -10.29 -5.43 3.02
N PHE A 27 -9.12 -5.43 3.64
CA PHE A 27 -8.10 -4.42 3.45
C PHE A 27 -7.03 -4.96 2.52
N LEU A 28 -7.03 -4.45 1.28
CA LEU A 28 -6.00 -4.71 0.30
C LEU A 28 -4.97 -3.58 0.41
N ASN A 29 -3.82 -3.87 1.00
CA ASN A 29 -2.73 -2.92 1.08
C ASN A 29 -2.08 -2.76 -0.29
N MET A 30 -1.45 -1.61 -0.55
CA MET A 30 -0.99 -1.29 -1.90
C MET A 30 0.37 -1.87 -2.23
N ASP A 31 1.24 -2.02 -1.22
CA ASP A 31 2.64 -2.37 -1.45
C ASP A 31 3.33 -2.92 -0.21
N GLU A 32 4.47 -3.57 -0.41
CA GLU A 32 5.45 -3.93 0.60
C GLU A 32 6.85 -3.95 -0.03
N TYR A 33 7.86 -3.61 0.76
CA TYR A 33 9.25 -3.74 0.37
C TYR A 33 9.69 -5.21 0.34
N LEU A 34 10.62 -5.50 -0.56
CA LEU A 34 11.24 -6.81 -0.69
C LEU A 34 12.71 -6.75 -0.28
N ASP A 35 13.20 -7.86 0.24
CA ASP A 35 14.61 -8.09 0.52
C ASP A 35 15.38 -8.54 -0.76
N GLU A 36 16.63 -8.96 -0.59
CA GLU A 36 17.49 -9.42 -1.66
C GLU A 36 17.08 -10.78 -2.28
N ASN A 37 16.18 -11.53 -1.61
CA ASN A 37 15.65 -12.80 -2.08
C ASN A 37 14.25 -12.65 -2.72
N ASP A 38 13.77 -11.40 -2.90
CA ASP A 38 12.40 -11.10 -3.33
C ASP A 38 11.32 -11.55 -2.35
N GLU A 39 11.68 -11.74 -1.09
CA GLU A 39 10.73 -12.00 -0.01
C GLU A 39 10.33 -10.68 0.68
N TRP A 40 9.16 -10.63 1.26
CA TRP A 40 8.77 -9.47 2.06
C TRP A 40 9.75 -9.23 3.20
N ILE A 41 10.22 -7.98 3.38
CA ILE A 41 11.08 -7.64 4.51
C ILE A 41 10.40 -8.01 5.83
N ASP A 42 11.19 -8.24 6.89
CA ASP A 42 10.68 -8.57 8.21
C ASP A 42 9.66 -7.51 8.68
N SER A 43 8.53 -7.96 9.20
CA SER A 43 7.48 -7.09 9.74
C SER A 43 7.94 -6.24 10.93
N GLU A 44 8.98 -6.66 11.65
CA GLU A 44 9.61 -5.88 12.71
C GLU A 44 10.54 -4.77 12.18
N ASN A 45 10.91 -4.84 10.91
CA ASN A 45 11.66 -3.75 10.28
C ASN A 45 10.82 -2.48 10.27
N ARG A 46 11.43 -1.36 10.69
CA ARG A 46 10.75 -0.05 10.73
C ARG A 46 10.17 0.41 9.38
N LEU A 47 10.73 -0.08 8.27
CA LEU A 47 10.26 0.24 6.93
C LEU A 47 9.09 -0.63 6.47
N SER A 48 8.79 -1.74 7.15
CA SER A 48 7.73 -2.66 6.74
C SER A 48 6.35 -2.00 6.83
N PHE A 49 5.64 -2.00 5.72
CA PHE A 49 4.25 -1.54 5.67
C PHE A 49 3.32 -2.50 6.39
N ARG A 50 3.60 -3.82 6.36
CA ARG A 50 2.87 -4.82 7.16
C ARG A 50 3.00 -4.53 8.65
N GLY A 51 4.22 -4.30 9.11
CA GLY A 51 4.48 -3.96 10.51
C GLY A 51 3.82 -2.65 10.91
N PHE A 52 3.90 -1.62 10.07
CA PHE A 52 3.21 -0.35 10.30
C PHE A 52 1.69 -0.54 10.43
N MET A 53 1.05 -1.22 9.48
CA MET A 53 -0.40 -1.44 9.50
C MET A 53 -0.83 -2.25 10.71
N GLN A 54 -0.05 -3.24 11.13
CA GLN A 54 -0.33 -4.01 12.33
C GLN A 54 -0.30 -3.14 13.58
N ARG A 55 0.77 -2.35 13.79
CA ARG A 55 0.96 -1.54 14.99
C ARG A 55 0.04 -0.31 15.04
N GLU A 56 -0.07 0.41 13.91
CA GLU A 56 -0.69 1.73 13.89
C GLU A 56 -2.16 1.71 13.46
N VAL A 57 -2.64 0.58 12.92
CA VAL A 57 -4.03 0.47 12.46
C VAL A 57 -4.74 -0.69 13.14
N TYR A 58 -4.36 -1.93 12.83
CA TYR A 58 -5.16 -3.08 13.24
C TYR A 58 -5.18 -3.28 14.76
N ALA A 59 -4.03 -3.14 15.42
CA ALA A 59 -3.93 -3.25 16.89
C ALA A 59 -4.62 -2.10 17.65
N ARG A 60 -4.94 -0.99 16.96
CA ARG A 60 -5.62 0.17 17.57
C ARG A 60 -7.14 0.13 17.45
N ILE A 61 -7.68 -0.82 16.70
CA ILE A 61 -9.12 -1.02 16.57
C ILE A 61 -9.56 -2.06 17.61
N ASP A 62 -10.73 -1.79 18.25
CA ASP A 62 -11.35 -2.72 19.18
C ASP A 62 -11.41 -4.14 18.57
N PRO A 63 -10.92 -5.19 19.25
CA PRO A 63 -10.97 -6.56 18.74
C PRO A 63 -12.36 -7.04 18.33
N ALA A 64 -13.42 -6.46 18.89
CA ALA A 64 -14.78 -6.77 18.51
C ALA A 64 -15.17 -6.15 17.15
N LEU A 65 -14.39 -5.20 16.62
CA LEU A 65 -14.71 -4.45 15.40
C LEU A 65 -13.74 -4.71 14.25
N VAL A 66 -12.48 -5.03 14.55
CA VAL A 66 -11.44 -5.20 13.54
C VAL A 66 -11.71 -6.43 12.66
N MET A 67 -11.32 -6.35 11.38
CA MET A 67 -11.42 -7.47 10.45
C MET A 67 -10.51 -8.64 10.87
N PRO A 68 -10.87 -9.88 10.53
CA PRO A 68 -10.01 -11.06 10.69
C PRO A 68 -8.67 -10.88 9.97
N GLU A 69 -7.68 -11.65 10.38
CA GLU A 69 -6.31 -11.50 9.86
C GLU A 69 -6.20 -11.88 8.38
N ASP A 70 -6.93 -12.89 7.95
CA ASP A 70 -7.02 -13.33 6.54
C ASP A 70 -7.65 -12.30 5.59
N GLN A 71 -8.31 -11.27 6.14
CA GLN A 71 -8.84 -10.14 5.37
C GLN A 71 -7.88 -8.93 5.31
N ARG A 72 -6.66 -9.04 5.87
CA ARG A 72 -5.60 -8.02 5.88
C ARG A 72 -4.54 -8.36 4.85
N VAL A 73 -4.83 -8.12 3.59
CA VAL A 73 -4.07 -8.63 2.46
C VAL A 73 -2.99 -7.64 2.01
N PHE A 74 -1.84 -8.16 1.62
CA PHE A 74 -0.78 -7.46 0.91
C PHE A 74 -0.64 -7.98 -0.51
N PRO A 75 -0.11 -7.18 -1.46
CA PRO A 75 -0.03 -7.61 -2.85
C PRO A 75 0.85 -8.85 -2.99
N ASP A 76 0.35 -9.82 -3.72
CA ASP A 76 1.08 -11.03 -4.10
C ASP A 76 0.87 -11.29 -5.59
N PRO A 77 1.91 -11.26 -6.44
CA PRO A 77 1.80 -11.58 -7.86
C PRO A 77 1.38 -13.02 -8.12
N ALA A 78 1.54 -13.93 -7.14
CA ALA A 78 1.10 -15.32 -7.24
C ALA A 78 -0.42 -15.47 -7.04
N GLU A 79 -1.09 -14.44 -6.48
CA GLU A 79 -2.55 -14.43 -6.27
C GLU A 79 -3.27 -13.30 -7.04
N PRO A 80 -3.08 -13.15 -8.37
CA PRO A 80 -3.64 -12.02 -9.12
C PRO A 80 -5.18 -12.03 -9.17
N ALA A 81 -5.80 -13.19 -8.97
CA ALA A 81 -7.26 -13.35 -9.03
C ALA A 81 -7.99 -13.02 -7.72
N LEU A 82 -7.27 -12.67 -6.63
CA LEU A 82 -7.93 -12.40 -5.34
C LEU A 82 -8.96 -11.27 -5.45
N ILE A 83 -8.60 -10.14 -6.07
CA ILE A 83 -9.49 -9.00 -6.24
C ILE A 83 -10.75 -9.37 -7.04
N GLU A 84 -10.59 -10.19 -8.09
CA GLU A 84 -11.73 -10.68 -8.88
C GLU A 84 -12.64 -11.60 -8.05
N ARG A 85 -12.07 -12.52 -7.27
CA ARG A 85 -12.83 -13.40 -6.37
C ARG A 85 -13.62 -12.62 -5.32
N LEU A 86 -13.10 -11.46 -4.88
CA LEU A 86 -13.77 -10.56 -3.92
C LEU A 86 -14.83 -9.66 -4.59
N GLY A 87 -14.99 -9.73 -5.92
CA GLY A 87 -15.94 -8.90 -6.66
C GLY A 87 -15.42 -7.50 -7.01
N GLY A 88 -14.12 -7.27 -6.90
CA GLY A 88 -13.46 -5.99 -7.20
C GLY A 88 -13.12 -5.17 -5.95
N VAL A 89 -12.82 -3.89 -6.17
CA VAL A 89 -12.47 -2.92 -5.12
C VAL A 89 -13.54 -1.84 -5.03
N ASP A 90 -14.20 -1.69 -3.89
CA ASP A 90 -15.21 -0.64 -3.68
C ASP A 90 -14.56 0.75 -3.55
N LEU A 91 -13.43 0.83 -2.85
CA LEU A 91 -12.76 2.08 -2.55
C LEU A 91 -11.24 1.90 -2.56
N ALA A 92 -10.56 2.57 -3.48
CA ALA A 92 -9.11 2.76 -3.44
C ALA A 92 -8.78 4.09 -2.77
N VAL A 93 -7.89 4.05 -1.76
CA VAL A 93 -7.39 5.23 -1.05
C VAL A 93 -5.88 5.28 -1.22
N GLY A 94 -5.35 6.37 -1.73
CA GLY A 94 -3.92 6.53 -1.98
C GLY A 94 -3.42 7.95 -1.78
N GLY A 95 -2.13 8.12 -1.95
CA GLY A 95 -1.46 9.42 -2.07
C GLY A 95 -0.77 9.53 -3.44
N ILE A 96 -0.22 10.69 -3.73
CA ILE A 96 0.65 10.91 -4.89
C ILE A 96 2.07 11.08 -4.37
N GLY A 97 3.00 10.27 -4.87
CA GLY A 97 4.41 10.36 -4.53
C GLY A 97 5.13 11.49 -5.28
N VAL A 98 6.43 11.65 -5.01
CA VAL A 98 7.26 12.78 -5.46
C VAL A 98 7.30 12.96 -6.98
N ASN A 99 7.25 11.88 -7.74
CA ASN A 99 7.25 11.88 -9.22
C ASN A 99 5.87 11.59 -9.83
N GLY A 100 4.80 11.77 -9.06
CA GLY A 100 3.42 11.57 -9.52
C GLY A 100 2.92 10.14 -9.43
N HIS A 101 3.67 9.21 -8.82
CA HIS A 101 3.28 7.81 -8.73
C HIS A 101 2.11 7.56 -7.77
N LEU A 102 1.32 6.52 -8.07
CA LEU A 102 0.35 5.93 -7.16
C LEU A 102 0.84 4.54 -6.75
N ALA A 103 0.84 4.23 -5.44
CA ALA A 103 1.57 3.07 -4.90
C ALA A 103 3.05 3.17 -5.33
N PHE A 104 3.67 2.13 -5.95
CA PHE A 104 4.97 2.27 -6.61
C PHE A 104 4.87 2.26 -8.15
N ASN A 105 3.71 2.63 -8.71
CA ASN A 105 3.54 2.77 -10.15
C ASN A 105 4.10 4.11 -10.63
N GLU A 106 5.40 4.17 -10.85
CA GLU A 106 6.11 5.35 -11.32
C GLU A 106 5.92 5.60 -12.82
N ALA A 107 5.97 6.87 -13.23
CA ALA A 107 5.82 7.26 -14.63
C ALA A 107 6.86 6.58 -15.52
N ARG A 108 6.45 6.15 -16.70
CA ARG A 108 7.28 5.45 -17.69
C ARG A 108 7.16 6.12 -19.05
N ASN A 109 8.32 6.33 -19.70
CA ASN A 109 8.40 6.94 -21.03
C ASN A 109 8.41 5.91 -22.18
N ASP A 110 8.48 4.63 -21.84
CA ASP A 110 8.59 3.51 -22.79
C ASP A 110 7.25 2.81 -23.07
N MET A 111 6.15 3.38 -22.58
CA MET A 111 4.79 2.84 -22.78
C MET A 111 3.76 3.94 -22.93
N THR A 112 2.61 3.60 -23.55
CA THR A 112 1.47 4.51 -23.65
C THR A 112 0.69 4.58 -22.32
N ALA A 113 -0.19 5.58 -22.19
CA ALA A 113 -1.07 5.71 -21.03
C ALA A 113 -1.97 4.48 -20.84
N GLU A 114 -2.46 3.89 -21.93
CA GLU A 114 -3.29 2.68 -21.93
C GLU A 114 -2.51 1.46 -21.44
N GLN A 115 -1.26 1.32 -21.89
CA GLN A 115 -0.37 0.25 -21.44
C GLN A 115 -0.04 0.40 -19.94
N PHE A 116 0.23 1.64 -19.52
CA PHE A 116 0.48 1.94 -18.11
C PHE A 116 -0.75 1.65 -17.22
N ALA A 117 -1.94 2.06 -17.69
CA ALA A 117 -3.21 1.81 -16.99
C ALA A 117 -3.55 0.30 -16.87
N ALA A 118 -3.02 -0.53 -17.77
CA ALA A 118 -3.22 -1.98 -17.76
C ALA A 118 -2.20 -2.77 -16.94
N LEU A 119 -1.23 -2.10 -16.29
CA LEU A 119 -0.22 -2.78 -15.48
C LEU A 119 -0.84 -3.48 -14.26
N PRO A 120 -0.62 -4.79 -14.09
CA PRO A 120 -1.12 -5.54 -12.95
C PRO A 120 -0.22 -5.41 -11.72
N THR A 121 -0.67 -5.98 -10.61
CA THR A 121 0.15 -6.23 -9.42
C THR A 121 1.45 -6.95 -9.83
N ARG A 122 2.58 -6.43 -9.37
CA ARG A 122 3.90 -6.94 -9.79
C ARG A 122 5.01 -6.55 -8.83
N VAL A 123 6.11 -7.27 -8.93
CA VAL A 123 7.40 -6.88 -8.36
C VAL A 123 8.08 -5.89 -9.31
N LEU A 124 8.70 -4.85 -8.75
CA LEU A 124 9.46 -3.87 -9.52
C LEU A 124 10.67 -3.31 -8.74
N GLU A 125 11.60 -2.72 -9.45
CA GLU A 125 12.68 -1.93 -8.87
C GLU A 125 12.19 -0.49 -8.64
N ILE A 126 12.44 0.03 -7.43
CA ILE A 126 12.03 1.37 -7.02
C ILE A 126 13.04 2.38 -7.56
N SER A 127 12.58 3.46 -8.17
CA SER A 127 13.46 4.50 -8.69
C SER A 127 14.36 5.10 -7.60
N ARG A 128 15.50 5.61 -8.02
CA ARG A 128 16.43 6.27 -7.12
C ARG A 128 15.78 7.50 -6.48
N GLU A 129 14.95 8.22 -7.22
CA GLU A 129 14.25 9.42 -6.75
C GLU A 129 13.34 9.07 -5.58
N THR A 130 12.47 8.07 -5.73
CA THR A 130 11.55 7.61 -4.68
C THR A 130 12.33 7.07 -3.48
N ARG A 131 13.37 6.25 -3.71
CA ARG A 131 14.23 5.75 -2.63
C ARG A 131 14.92 6.87 -1.87
N THR A 132 15.39 7.92 -2.56
CA THR A 132 16.03 9.09 -1.93
C THR A 132 15.04 9.81 -1.01
N VAL A 133 13.84 10.11 -1.48
CA VAL A 133 12.82 10.81 -0.68
C VAL A 133 12.43 9.97 0.54
N ASN A 134 12.20 8.68 0.35
CA ASN A 134 11.86 7.77 1.45
C ASN A 134 13.02 7.63 2.46
N ALA A 135 14.27 7.55 1.98
CA ALA A 135 15.44 7.51 2.85
C ALA A 135 15.58 8.78 3.71
N VAL A 136 15.30 9.95 3.15
CA VAL A 136 15.33 11.22 3.91
C VAL A 136 14.28 11.18 5.04
N GLY A 137 13.06 10.75 4.73
CA GLY A 137 11.98 10.65 5.72
C GLY A 137 12.20 9.58 6.78
N GLU A 138 12.71 8.41 6.38
CA GLU A 138 12.72 7.22 7.23
C GLU A 138 14.11 6.88 7.82
N LEU A 139 15.18 7.18 7.10
CA LEU A 139 16.54 6.71 7.43
C LEU A 139 17.56 7.86 7.53
N GLY A 140 17.11 9.12 7.69
CA GLY A 140 18.04 10.26 7.77
C GLY A 140 18.91 10.44 6.53
N GLY A 141 18.44 9.97 5.36
CA GLY A 141 19.13 10.09 4.08
C GLY A 141 20.00 8.88 3.69
N ALA A 142 20.04 7.81 4.48
CA ALA A 142 20.82 6.59 4.18
C ALA A 142 20.17 5.77 3.05
N ILE A 143 20.31 6.25 1.80
CA ILE A 143 19.68 5.64 0.62
C ILE A 143 20.12 4.19 0.37
N ASP A 144 21.35 3.83 0.73
CA ASP A 144 21.87 2.48 0.52
C ASP A 144 21.23 1.44 1.46
N ALA A 145 20.64 1.91 2.57
CA ALA A 145 19.87 1.08 3.49
C ALA A 145 18.39 0.92 3.08
N MET A 146 17.93 1.65 2.04
CA MET A 146 16.58 1.48 1.50
C MET A 146 16.49 0.24 0.62
N PRO A 147 15.43 -0.58 0.77
CA PRO A 147 15.16 -1.66 -0.16
C PRO A 147 15.11 -1.16 -1.61
N ARG A 148 15.61 -1.96 -2.53
CA ARG A 148 15.66 -1.62 -3.95
C ARG A 148 14.41 -2.06 -4.68
N ARG A 149 13.73 -3.07 -4.17
CA ARG A 149 12.57 -3.69 -4.81
C ARG A 149 11.37 -3.67 -3.89
N CYS A 150 10.20 -3.72 -4.50
CA CYS A 150 8.92 -3.84 -3.82
C CYS A 150 7.96 -4.68 -4.65
N VAL A 151 6.93 -5.19 -3.99
CA VAL A 151 5.72 -5.64 -4.64
C VAL A 151 4.66 -4.54 -4.50
N THR A 152 3.96 -4.24 -5.58
CA THR A 152 2.95 -3.17 -5.60
C THR A 152 1.71 -3.59 -6.37
N ILE A 153 0.54 -3.14 -5.88
CA ILE A 153 -0.71 -3.24 -6.63
C ILE A 153 -0.59 -2.46 -7.94
N GLY A 154 -1.15 -2.99 -9.01
CA GLY A 154 -1.06 -2.38 -10.33
C GLY A 154 -2.04 -1.24 -10.56
N MET A 155 -1.78 -0.45 -11.60
CA MET A 155 -2.70 0.60 -12.04
C MET A 155 -4.05 0.00 -12.48
N ALA A 156 -4.05 -1.21 -13.05
CA ALA A 156 -5.26 -1.89 -13.49
C ALA A 156 -6.26 -2.10 -12.33
N GLU A 157 -5.76 -2.55 -11.18
CA GLU A 157 -6.60 -2.79 -10.00
C GLU A 157 -7.06 -1.47 -9.37
N ILE A 158 -6.17 -0.47 -9.29
CA ILE A 158 -6.51 0.86 -8.75
C ILE A 158 -7.60 1.54 -9.59
N LEU A 159 -7.45 1.53 -10.92
CA LEU A 159 -8.36 2.23 -11.83
C LEU A 159 -9.71 1.52 -12.00
N ARG A 160 -9.78 0.21 -11.71
CA ARG A 160 -11.04 -0.55 -11.71
C ARG A 160 -11.85 -0.39 -10.42
N ALA A 161 -11.31 0.26 -9.40
CA ALA A 161 -12.04 0.52 -8.17
C ALA A 161 -13.29 1.37 -8.44
N GLN A 162 -14.40 1.06 -7.79
CA GLN A 162 -15.66 1.81 -7.94
C GLN A 162 -15.51 3.29 -7.55
N ARG A 163 -14.65 3.56 -6.57
CA ARG A 163 -14.30 4.90 -6.12
C ARG A 163 -12.82 5.00 -5.82
N VAL A 164 -12.20 6.10 -6.23
CA VAL A 164 -10.80 6.39 -5.94
C VAL A 164 -10.73 7.70 -5.13
N ARG A 165 -9.95 7.72 -4.08
CA ARG A 165 -9.68 8.89 -3.25
C ARG A 165 -8.18 9.08 -3.12
N ILE A 166 -7.67 10.17 -3.63
CA ILE A 166 -6.25 10.51 -3.60
C ILE A 166 -6.03 11.69 -2.67
N GLY A 167 -5.26 11.47 -1.61
CA GLY A 167 -4.81 12.51 -0.71
C GLY A 167 -3.54 13.17 -1.27
N VAL A 168 -3.57 14.49 -1.42
CA VAL A 168 -2.40 15.28 -1.84
C VAL A 168 -1.98 16.14 -0.65
N PHE A 169 -0.74 15.97 -0.21
CA PHE A 169 -0.17 16.73 0.90
C PHE A 169 0.94 17.63 0.37
N ARG A 170 1.09 18.79 0.98
CA ARG A 170 2.20 19.71 0.72
C ARG A 170 3.33 19.45 1.69
#